data_e39b61c85e65c0b5c545bb07b6ce57f3
#
_entry.id   e39b61c85e65c0b5c545bb07b6ce57f3
#
_cell.length_a   1.000
_cell.length_b   1.000
_cell.length_c   1.000
_cell.angle_alpha   90.00
_cell.angle_beta   90.00
_cell.angle_gamma   90.00
#
_symmetry.space_group_name_H-M   'P 1'
#
loop_
_entity.id
_entity.type
_entity.pdbx_description
1 polymer ?
#
loop_
_entity_poly.entity_id
_entity_poly.type
_entity_poly.pdbx_seq_one_letter_code
_entity_poly.pdbx_strand_id
1 'polypeptide(L)'
;MIQIGFCDDDPSVLDELHELLGSYRAEHNADIAPTAFQSPFELLASIEKGARFDILLLDVLMPGENGIEAAREIRQYDSNVKIIFLTSSAEFAVQSYTVGAYFYQLKPIWPESFFRLMDSVIAACSRESSASLILRCRTGITRVELDKLEYCEVIRRSLLLHKTDGTVLEAAGSMDSLCESLAEHRNF
;
A
#
# COMPACT_ATOMS: atom_id res chain seq x y z
N MET A 1 -7.60 6.54 -3.88
CA MET A 1 -6.67 6.50 -5.06
C MET A 1 -5.39 5.83 -4.62
N ILE A 2 -5.04 4.68 -5.21
CA ILE A 2 -3.84 3.89 -4.89
C ILE A 2 -2.65 4.43 -5.69
N GLN A 3 -1.56 4.77 -5.01
CA GLN A 3 -0.33 5.29 -5.63
C GLN A 3 0.57 4.12 -6.03
N ILE A 4 0.89 4.03 -7.32
CA ILE A 4 1.73 2.97 -7.87
C ILE A 4 3.00 3.59 -8.45
N GLY A 5 4.16 3.26 -7.88
CA GLY A 5 5.44 3.55 -8.49
C GLY A 5 5.93 2.36 -9.31
N PHE A 6 6.53 2.60 -10.46
CA PHE A 6 7.19 1.53 -11.22
C PHE A 6 8.54 2.01 -11.74
N CYS A 7 9.55 1.15 -11.62
CA CYS A 7 10.94 1.49 -11.90
C CYS A 7 11.62 0.41 -12.74
N ASP A 8 12.15 0.84 -13.88
CA ASP A 8 12.88 0.02 -14.83
C ASP A 8 13.82 0.92 -15.64
N ASP A 9 15.03 0.48 -15.95
CA ASP A 9 15.99 1.27 -16.74
C ASP A 9 15.68 1.24 -18.24
N ASP A 10 14.87 0.30 -18.71
CA ASP A 10 14.44 0.22 -20.10
C ASP A 10 13.15 1.04 -20.30
N PRO A 11 13.21 2.14 -21.09
CA PRO A 11 12.03 2.96 -21.38
C PRO A 11 10.90 2.17 -22.06
N SER A 12 11.23 1.13 -22.85
CA SER A 12 10.21 0.32 -23.52
C SER A 12 9.39 -0.52 -22.54
N VAL A 13 10.01 -0.96 -21.45
CA VAL A 13 9.31 -1.66 -20.36
C VAL A 13 8.45 -0.69 -19.55
N LEU A 14 8.93 0.54 -19.34
CA LEU A 14 8.11 1.58 -18.68
C LEU A 14 6.86 1.92 -19.50
N ASP A 15 6.99 2.02 -20.82
CA ASP A 15 5.85 2.26 -21.72
C ASP A 15 4.87 1.07 -21.68
N GLU A 16 5.35 -0.17 -21.73
CA GLU A 16 4.53 -1.38 -21.61
C GLU A 16 3.77 -1.42 -20.27
N LEU A 17 4.45 -1.14 -19.16
CA LEU A 17 3.83 -1.08 -17.84
C LEU A 17 2.79 0.03 -17.73
N HIS A 18 3.07 1.18 -18.34
CA HIS A 18 2.12 2.29 -18.38
C HIS A 18 0.84 1.90 -19.14
N GLU A 19 0.97 1.24 -20.29
CA GLU A 19 -0.17 0.74 -21.07
C GLU A 19 -0.95 -0.35 -20.31
N LEU A 20 -0.26 -1.30 -19.67
CA LEU A 20 -0.89 -2.35 -18.86
C LEU A 20 -1.67 -1.77 -17.68
N LEU A 21 -1.09 -0.81 -16.94
CA LEU A 21 -1.78 -0.13 -15.84
C LEU A 21 -2.94 0.72 -16.32
N GLY A 22 -2.80 1.36 -17.48
CA GLY A 22 -3.89 2.10 -18.15
C GLY A 22 -5.06 1.19 -18.53
N SER A 23 -4.78 0.04 -19.14
CA SER A 23 -5.77 -0.97 -19.50
C SER A 23 -6.45 -1.55 -18.27
N TYR A 24 -5.67 -1.91 -17.24
CA TYR A 24 -6.19 -2.39 -15.97
C TYR A 24 -7.14 -1.37 -15.33
N ARG A 25 -6.74 -0.08 -15.30
CA ARG A 25 -7.57 1.01 -14.77
C ARG A 25 -8.92 1.12 -15.51
N ALA A 26 -8.89 1.01 -16.83
CA ALA A 26 -10.10 1.13 -17.66
C ALA A 26 -11.04 -0.07 -17.48
N GLU A 27 -10.50 -1.30 -17.48
CA GLU A 27 -11.29 -2.53 -17.40
C GLU A 27 -11.90 -2.77 -16.01
N HIS A 28 -11.16 -2.42 -14.94
CA HIS A 28 -11.57 -2.68 -13.56
C HIS A 28 -12.14 -1.45 -12.86
N ASN A 29 -12.25 -0.30 -13.56
CA ASN A 29 -12.63 0.99 -12.98
C ASN A 29 -11.82 1.30 -11.70
N ALA A 30 -10.52 0.98 -11.73
CA ALA A 30 -9.64 1.07 -10.58
C ALA A 30 -9.16 2.50 -10.37
N ASP A 31 -9.23 2.99 -9.13
CA ASP A 31 -8.73 4.32 -8.75
C ASP A 31 -7.24 4.23 -8.40
N ILE A 32 -6.41 4.19 -9.45
CA ILE A 32 -4.95 4.07 -9.38
C ILE A 32 -4.25 5.27 -10.03
N ALA A 33 -3.09 5.65 -9.50
CA ALA A 33 -2.22 6.71 -10.02
C ALA A 33 -0.80 6.16 -10.23
N PRO A 34 -0.44 5.78 -11.46
CA PRO A 34 0.89 5.26 -11.77
C PRO A 34 1.91 6.40 -11.97
N THR A 35 3.14 6.18 -11.49
CA THR A 35 4.31 7.07 -11.67
C THR A 35 5.52 6.25 -12.06
N ALA A 36 6.16 6.59 -13.19
CA ALA A 36 7.33 5.92 -13.74
C ALA A 36 8.64 6.53 -13.21
N PHE A 37 9.65 5.68 -13.04
CA PHE A 37 11.02 6.04 -12.69
C PHE A 37 12.00 5.26 -13.57
N GLN A 38 13.01 5.91 -14.09
CA GLN A 38 14.04 5.26 -14.91
C GLN A 38 15.23 4.75 -14.09
N SER A 39 15.28 5.09 -12.81
CA SER A 39 16.33 4.62 -11.92
C SER A 39 15.86 4.51 -10.48
N PRO A 40 16.45 3.60 -9.68
CA PRO A 40 16.22 3.52 -8.24
C PRO A 40 16.51 4.83 -7.52
N PHE A 41 17.50 5.60 -7.97
CA PHE A 41 17.85 6.90 -7.38
C PHE A 41 16.72 7.93 -7.51
N GLU A 42 16.06 7.98 -8.66
CA GLU A 42 14.91 8.88 -8.87
C GLU A 42 13.75 8.49 -7.95
N LEU A 43 13.47 7.20 -7.84
CA LEU A 43 12.44 6.68 -6.96
C LEU A 43 12.74 7.02 -5.49
N LEU A 44 13.96 6.72 -5.00
CA LEU A 44 14.39 7.00 -3.65
C LEU A 44 14.36 8.50 -3.34
N ALA A 45 14.88 9.33 -4.24
CA ALA A 45 14.83 10.79 -4.10
C ALA A 45 13.37 11.32 -4.04
N SER A 46 12.43 10.68 -4.74
CA SER A 46 11.01 11.01 -4.66
C SER A 46 10.42 10.66 -3.28
N ILE A 47 10.76 9.47 -2.74
CA ILE A 47 10.33 9.03 -1.41
C ILE A 47 10.91 9.94 -0.31
N GLU A 48 12.18 10.32 -0.40
CA GLU A 48 12.83 11.26 0.53
C GLU A 48 12.15 12.64 0.54
N LYS A 49 11.67 13.10 -0.61
CA LYS A 49 10.92 14.35 -0.74
C LYS A 49 9.45 14.23 -0.25
N GLY A 50 9.06 13.06 0.23
CA GLY A 50 7.75 12.84 0.83
C GLY A 50 6.73 12.13 -0.05
N ALA A 51 7.10 11.67 -1.25
CA ALA A 51 6.21 10.82 -2.03
C ALA A 51 5.92 9.52 -1.27
N ARG A 52 4.70 9.02 -1.41
CA ARG A 52 4.26 7.75 -0.79
C ARG A 52 3.61 6.90 -1.86
N PHE A 53 3.93 5.62 -1.82
CA PHE A 53 3.39 4.62 -2.73
C PHE A 53 2.75 3.49 -1.93
N ASP A 54 1.63 2.99 -2.42
CA ASP A 54 0.98 1.81 -1.87
C ASP A 54 1.57 0.53 -2.49
N ILE A 55 1.96 0.63 -3.77
CA ILE A 55 2.53 -0.46 -4.56
C ILE A 55 3.77 0.04 -5.30
N LEU A 56 4.82 -0.76 -5.31
CA LEU A 56 6.02 -0.54 -6.13
C LEU A 56 6.27 -1.76 -7.01
N LEU A 57 6.40 -1.52 -8.32
CA LEU A 57 6.83 -2.49 -9.31
C LEU A 57 8.29 -2.19 -9.66
N LEU A 58 9.22 -3.09 -9.36
CA LEU A 58 10.66 -2.83 -9.48
C LEU A 58 11.32 -3.90 -10.36
N ASP A 59 12.13 -3.49 -11.33
CA ASP A 59 13.11 -4.42 -11.87
C ASP A 59 14.21 -4.69 -10.85
N VAL A 60 14.82 -5.86 -10.92
CA VAL A 60 15.97 -6.23 -10.09
C VAL A 60 17.28 -5.85 -10.77
N LEU A 61 17.34 -6.03 -12.09
CA LEU A 61 18.56 -5.84 -12.87
C LEU A 61 18.59 -4.45 -13.52
N MET A 62 19.07 -3.48 -12.80
CA MET A 62 19.26 -2.11 -13.31
C MET A 62 20.73 -1.71 -13.25
N PRO A 63 21.26 -0.96 -14.24
CA PRO A 63 22.66 -0.51 -14.24
C PRO A 63 23.01 0.35 -13.02
N GLY A 64 24.04 -0.06 -12.29
CA GLY A 64 24.56 0.70 -11.14
C GLY A 64 23.89 0.41 -9.81
N GLU A 65 22.67 -0.12 -9.78
CA GLU A 65 21.98 -0.52 -8.55
C GLU A 65 21.10 -1.76 -8.76
N ASN A 66 21.10 -2.62 -7.75
CA ASN A 66 20.22 -3.77 -7.72
C ASN A 66 18.87 -3.39 -7.09
N GLY A 67 17.75 -3.71 -7.75
CA GLY A 67 16.41 -3.43 -7.24
C GLY A 67 16.11 -4.02 -5.85
N ILE A 68 16.81 -5.10 -5.46
CA ILE A 68 16.73 -5.64 -4.08
C ILE A 68 17.36 -4.67 -3.06
N GLU A 69 18.47 -4.02 -3.41
CA GLU A 69 19.12 -3.03 -2.55
C GLU A 69 18.25 -1.79 -2.43
N ALA A 70 17.71 -1.30 -3.54
CA ALA A 70 16.73 -0.22 -3.51
C ALA A 70 15.52 -0.55 -2.64
N ALA A 71 14.97 -1.76 -2.76
CA ALA A 71 13.88 -2.23 -1.91
C ALA A 71 14.26 -2.24 -0.42
N ARG A 72 15.50 -2.60 -0.08
CA ARG A 72 16.00 -2.57 1.30
C ARG A 72 16.08 -1.16 1.86
N GLU A 73 16.48 -0.18 1.05
CA GLU A 73 16.47 1.23 1.43
C GLU A 73 15.04 1.75 1.58
N ILE A 74 14.15 1.45 0.64
CA ILE A 74 12.72 1.81 0.72
C ILE A 74 12.10 1.32 2.03
N ARG A 75 12.46 0.10 2.50
CA ARG A 75 11.96 -0.45 3.77
C ARG A 75 12.35 0.36 5.00
N GLN A 76 13.39 1.18 4.94
CA GLN A 76 13.75 2.09 6.03
C GLN A 76 12.77 3.27 6.13
N TYR A 77 12.14 3.67 5.03
CA TYR A 77 11.15 4.74 4.96
C TYR A 77 9.71 4.22 5.07
N ASP A 78 9.43 3.05 4.49
CA ASP A 78 8.10 2.44 4.48
C ASP A 78 8.16 0.91 4.56
N SER A 79 7.75 0.39 5.71
CA SER A 79 7.68 -1.06 5.95
C SER A 79 6.47 -1.73 5.30
N ASN A 80 5.44 -0.95 4.91
CA ASN A 80 4.12 -1.46 4.51
C ASN A 80 3.89 -1.46 3.00
N VAL A 81 4.65 -0.64 2.23
CA VAL A 81 4.51 -0.60 0.78
C VAL A 81 4.62 -1.99 0.16
N LYS A 82 3.72 -2.34 -0.76
CA LYS A 82 3.75 -3.64 -1.45
C LYS A 82 4.77 -3.61 -2.57
N ILE A 83 5.88 -4.31 -2.40
CA ILE A 83 6.94 -4.41 -3.40
C ILE A 83 6.72 -5.66 -4.24
N ILE A 84 6.64 -5.48 -5.55
CA ILE A 84 6.55 -6.53 -6.56
C ILE A 84 7.77 -6.40 -7.46
N PHE A 85 8.55 -7.46 -7.58
CA PHE A 85 9.65 -7.49 -8.54
C PHE A 85 9.16 -8.01 -9.89
N LEU A 86 9.51 -7.28 -10.96
CA LEU A 86 9.24 -7.65 -12.36
C LEU A 86 10.59 -7.70 -13.07
N THR A 87 11.14 -8.89 -13.29
CA THR A 87 12.53 -9.03 -13.76
C THR A 87 12.73 -10.22 -14.68
N SER A 88 13.79 -10.20 -15.49
CA SER A 88 14.19 -11.32 -16.35
C SER A 88 15.01 -12.40 -15.63
N SER A 89 15.51 -12.15 -14.41
CA SER A 89 16.32 -13.11 -13.65
C SER A 89 15.52 -13.81 -12.56
N ALA A 90 15.68 -15.14 -12.46
CA ALA A 90 15.13 -15.93 -11.35
C ALA A 90 16.08 -16.02 -10.14
N GLU A 91 17.33 -15.58 -10.26
CA GLU A 91 18.38 -15.78 -9.26
C GLU A 91 18.13 -15.06 -7.96
N PHE A 92 17.42 -13.93 -8.03
CA PHE A 92 17.16 -13.07 -6.87
C PHE A 92 15.84 -13.38 -6.15
N ALA A 93 15.09 -14.40 -6.61
CA ALA A 93 13.80 -14.73 -6.01
C ALA A 93 13.90 -15.05 -4.51
N VAL A 94 14.95 -15.76 -4.08
CA VAL A 94 15.18 -16.04 -2.65
C VAL A 94 15.51 -14.77 -1.87
N GLN A 95 16.28 -13.86 -2.45
CA GLN A 95 16.65 -12.61 -1.81
C GLN A 95 15.47 -11.65 -1.66
N SER A 96 14.49 -11.71 -2.55
CA SER A 96 13.28 -10.88 -2.47
C SER A 96 12.49 -11.09 -1.17
N TYR A 97 12.54 -12.30 -0.60
CA TYR A 97 11.92 -12.57 0.71
C TYR A 97 12.56 -11.78 1.84
N THR A 98 13.85 -11.45 1.76
CA THR A 98 14.56 -10.71 2.83
C THR A 98 14.11 -9.25 2.94
N VAL A 99 13.53 -8.71 1.87
CA VAL A 99 12.97 -7.36 1.83
C VAL A 99 11.44 -7.35 1.94
N GLY A 100 10.84 -8.49 2.24
CA GLY A 100 9.39 -8.62 2.37
C GLY A 100 8.66 -8.29 1.07
N ALA A 101 9.16 -8.79 -0.06
CA ALA A 101 8.47 -8.65 -1.35
C ALA A 101 7.09 -9.29 -1.29
N TYR A 102 6.09 -8.59 -1.84
CA TYR A 102 4.74 -9.13 -1.99
C TYR A 102 4.69 -10.22 -3.05
N PHE A 103 5.39 -10.01 -4.17
CA PHE A 103 5.45 -10.97 -5.27
C PHE A 103 6.75 -10.82 -6.06
N TYR A 104 7.12 -11.88 -6.77
CA TYR A 104 8.25 -11.93 -7.69
C TYR A 104 7.79 -12.55 -9.01
N GLN A 105 7.77 -11.75 -10.08
CA GLN A 105 7.31 -12.17 -11.40
C GLN A 105 8.43 -12.08 -12.42
N LEU A 106 8.58 -13.15 -13.20
CA LEU A 106 9.50 -13.14 -14.33
C LEU A 106 8.86 -12.48 -15.54
N LYS A 107 9.67 -11.67 -16.26
CA LYS A 107 9.34 -11.20 -17.62
C LYS A 107 9.37 -12.40 -18.60
N PRO A 108 8.52 -12.44 -19.65
CA PRO A 108 7.60 -11.39 -20.09
C PRO A 108 6.34 -11.26 -19.21
N ILE A 109 5.79 -10.06 -19.15
CA ILE A 109 4.60 -9.74 -18.35
C ILE A 109 3.36 -9.97 -19.21
N TRP A 110 2.61 -11.03 -18.91
CA TRP A 110 1.38 -11.33 -19.61
C TRP A 110 0.19 -10.58 -18.97
N PRO A 111 -0.64 -9.86 -19.74
CA PRO A 111 -1.74 -9.05 -19.20
C PRO A 111 -2.64 -9.78 -18.21
N GLU A 112 -3.07 -11.00 -18.55
CA GLU A 112 -3.96 -11.79 -17.68
C GLU A 112 -3.34 -12.13 -16.31
N SER A 113 -2.04 -12.45 -16.27
CA SER A 113 -1.34 -12.74 -15.02
C SER A 113 -1.08 -11.47 -14.22
N PHE A 114 -0.76 -10.38 -14.91
CA PHE A 114 -0.54 -9.08 -14.31
C PHE A 114 -1.83 -8.53 -13.69
N PHE A 115 -2.96 -8.63 -14.38
CA PHE A 115 -4.25 -8.14 -13.86
C PHE A 115 -4.68 -8.92 -12.61
N ARG A 116 -4.51 -10.24 -12.59
CA ARG A 116 -4.76 -11.05 -11.37
C ARG A 116 -3.84 -10.66 -10.21
N LEU A 117 -2.59 -10.35 -10.49
CA LEU A 117 -1.64 -9.87 -9.48
C LEU A 117 -2.07 -8.51 -8.96
N MET A 118 -2.48 -7.59 -9.84
CA MET A 118 -2.99 -6.27 -9.46
C MET A 118 -4.26 -6.37 -8.60
N ASP A 119 -5.22 -7.24 -8.94
CA ASP A 119 -6.40 -7.51 -8.12
C ASP A 119 -6.00 -7.95 -6.70
N SER A 120 -5.05 -8.88 -6.62
CA SER A 120 -4.57 -9.41 -5.33
C SER A 120 -3.90 -8.34 -4.47
N VAL A 121 -2.98 -7.56 -5.05
CA VAL A 121 -2.21 -6.55 -4.30
C VAL A 121 -3.08 -5.36 -3.90
N ILE A 122 -3.98 -4.90 -4.77
CA ILE A 122 -4.94 -3.82 -4.46
C ILE A 122 -5.88 -4.24 -3.33
N ALA A 123 -6.38 -5.49 -3.36
CA ALA A 123 -7.18 -6.02 -2.27
C ALA A 123 -6.39 -6.12 -0.96
N ALA A 124 -5.08 -6.41 -1.01
CA ALA A 124 -4.21 -6.41 0.17
C ALA A 124 -4.02 -4.99 0.73
N CYS A 125 -3.76 -3.99 -0.13
CA CYS A 125 -3.66 -2.59 0.27
C CYS A 125 -4.98 -2.11 0.92
N SER A 126 -6.12 -2.46 0.34
CA SER A 126 -7.44 -2.08 0.88
C SER A 126 -7.73 -2.70 2.25
N ARG A 127 -7.30 -3.93 2.49
CA ARG A 127 -7.44 -4.59 3.81
C ARG A 127 -6.57 -3.96 4.89
N GLU A 128 -5.39 -3.49 4.52
CA GLU A 128 -4.46 -2.82 5.45
C GLU A 128 -4.85 -1.36 5.69
N SER A 129 -5.43 -0.69 4.69
CA SER A 129 -5.98 0.66 4.85
C SER A 129 -7.30 0.66 5.63
N SER A 130 -7.93 -0.49 5.87
CA SER A 130 -8.97 -0.61 6.89
C SER A 130 -8.32 -0.55 8.29
N ALA A 131 -7.69 0.58 8.58
CA ALA A 131 -7.21 0.92 9.91
C ALA A 131 -8.33 0.65 10.92
N SER A 132 -8.03 0.00 12.01
CA SER A 132 -9.05 -0.38 12.98
C SER A 132 -8.60 -0.04 14.39
N LEU A 133 -9.51 0.49 15.16
CA LEU A 133 -9.34 0.71 16.59
C LEU A 133 -9.79 -0.50 17.38
N ILE A 134 -9.04 -0.86 18.40
CA ILE A 134 -9.44 -1.84 19.39
C ILE A 134 -9.91 -1.09 20.62
N LEU A 135 -11.21 -1.11 20.88
CA LEU A 135 -11.84 -0.34 21.96
C LEU A 135 -12.49 -1.27 22.98
N ARG A 136 -12.46 -0.83 24.25
CA ARG A 136 -13.20 -1.50 25.33
C ARG A 136 -14.61 -0.96 25.39
N CYS A 137 -15.56 -1.79 24.98
CA CYS A 137 -16.99 -1.54 25.10
C CYS A 137 -17.58 -2.24 26.34
N ARG A 138 -18.83 -1.90 26.70
CA ARG A 138 -19.51 -2.54 27.83
C ARG A 138 -19.66 -4.06 27.67
N THR A 139 -19.69 -4.55 26.42
CA THR A 139 -19.83 -5.97 26.05
C THR A 139 -18.51 -6.69 25.90
N GLY A 140 -17.36 -6.00 26.08
CA GLY A 140 -16.04 -6.59 25.90
C GLY A 140 -15.11 -5.74 25.02
N ILE A 141 -14.19 -6.39 24.32
CA ILE A 141 -13.26 -5.73 23.39
C ILE A 141 -13.86 -5.82 21.98
N THR A 142 -13.98 -4.69 21.32
CA THR A 142 -14.52 -4.59 19.95
C THR A 142 -13.51 -3.94 19.02
N ARG A 143 -13.34 -4.51 17.83
CA ARG A 143 -12.60 -3.92 16.72
C ARG A 143 -13.53 -3.02 15.91
N VAL A 144 -13.15 -1.77 15.72
CA VAL A 144 -13.88 -0.77 14.92
C VAL A 144 -13.04 -0.43 13.72
N GLU A 145 -13.53 -0.72 12.52
CA GLU A 145 -12.91 -0.33 11.26
C GLU A 145 -13.11 1.17 11.05
N LEU A 146 -12.00 1.90 10.81
CA LEU A 146 -12.04 3.37 10.72
C LEU A 146 -12.73 3.87 9.47
N ASP A 147 -12.70 3.11 8.38
CA ASP A 147 -13.43 3.40 7.14
C ASP A 147 -14.96 3.33 7.30
N LYS A 148 -15.42 2.64 8.34
CA LYS A 148 -16.83 2.56 8.73
C LYS A 148 -17.20 3.53 9.86
N LEU A 149 -16.27 4.33 10.34
CA LEU A 149 -16.49 5.34 11.37
C LEU A 149 -16.87 6.66 10.71
N GLU A 150 -18.05 7.17 10.99
CA GLU A 150 -18.53 8.43 10.46
C GLU A 150 -18.08 9.61 11.34
N TYR A 151 -18.34 9.53 12.65
CA TYR A 151 -17.85 10.50 13.63
C TYR A 151 -17.86 9.90 15.03
N CYS A 152 -17.18 10.60 15.95
CA CYS A 152 -17.15 10.28 17.37
C CYS A 152 -17.60 11.48 18.19
N GLU A 153 -18.30 11.20 19.27
CA GLU A 153 -18.64 12.22 20.27
C GLU A 153 -18.39 11.69 21.68
N VAL A 154 -18.21 12.62 22.63
CA VAL A 154 -18.08 12.28 24.04
C VAL A 154 -19.34 12.71 24.77
N ILE A 155 -20.03 11.77 25.37
CA ILE A 155 -21.17 12.04 26.25
C ILE A 155 -20.82 11.56 27.65
N ARG A 156 -20.72 12.53 28.59
CA ARG A 156 -20.27 12.29 29.98
C ARG A 156 -18.87 11.72 30.05
N ARG A 157 -18.71 10.42 30.19
CA ARG A 157 -17.42 9.69 30.25
C ARG A 157 -17.34 8.52 29.27
N SER A 158 -18.22 8.50 28.30
CA SER A 158 -18.25 7.47 27.25
C SER A 158 -17.99 8.10 25.90
N LEU A 159 -17.22 7.39 25.08
CA LEU A 159 -17.07 7.65 23.65
C LEU A 159 -18.21 6.98 22.92
N LEU A 160 -18.95 7.72 22.11
CA LEU A 160 -19.93 7.20 21.17
C LEU A 160 -19.34 7.26 19.77
N LEU A 161 -19.21 6.10 19.15
CA LEU A 161 -18.68 5.94 17.80
C LEU A 161 -19.85 5.64 16.86
N HIS A 162 -20.14 6.59 16.01
CA HIS A 162 -21.20 6.50 15.00
C HIS A 162 -20.64 5.92 13.72
N LYS A 163 -21.23 4.84 13.24
CA LYS A 163 -20.80 4.15 12.01
C LYS A 163 -21.68 4.53 10.83
N THR A 164 -21.11 4.41 9.65
CA THR A 164 -21.80 4.64 8.36
C THR A 164 -23.03 3.76 8.12
N ASP A 165 -23.14 2.63 8.84
CA ASP A 165 -24.31 1.74 8.81
C ASP A 165 -25.42 2.15 9.80
N GLY A 166 -25.25 3.30 10.48
CA GLY A 166 -26.17 3.83 11.48
C GLY A 166 -26.05 3.18 12.87
N THR A 167 -25.13 2.25 13.06
CA THR A 167 -24.89 1.67 14.39
C THR A 167 -24.05 2.60 15.26
N VAL A 168 -24.33 2.63 16.57
CA VAL A 168 -23.59 3.42 17.56
C VAL A 168 -22.95 2.47 18.56
N LEU A 169 -21.63 2.58 18.73
CA LEU A 169 -20.88 1.82 19.73
C LEU A 169 -20.52 2.74 20.90
N GLU A 170 -20.79 2.30 22.12
CA GLU A 170 -20.36 2.98 23.34
C GLU A 170 -19.07 2.32 23.87
N ALA A 171 -18.00 3.09 23.94
CA ALA A 171 -16.70 2.66 24.45
C ALA A 171 -16.28 3.49 25.66
N ALA A 172 -15.51 2.89 26.55
CA ALA A 172 -14.86 3.60 27.64
C ALA A 172 -13.57 4.28 27.13
N GLY A 173 -13.40 5.55 27.41
CA GLY A 173 -12.21 6.33 27.03
C GLY A 173 -12.46 7.84 26.99
N SER A 174 -11.41 8.58 26.69
CA SER A 174 -11.46 10.02 26.44
C SER A 174 -11.20 10.34 24.97
N MET A 175 -11.57 11.53 24.52
CA MET A 175 -11.26 11.98 23.16
C MET A 175 -9.75 12.06 22.96
N ASP A 176 -8.98 12.46 23.96
CA ASP A 176 -7.51 12.54 23.87
C ASP A 176 -6.90 11.17 23.60
N SER A 177 -7.33 10.14 24.35
CA SER A 177 -6.82 8.76 24.12
C SER A 177 -7.25 8.19 22.74
N LEU A 178 -8.42 8.61 22.25
CA LEU A 178 -8.85 8.25 20.91
C LEU A 178 -7.99 8.95 19.84
N CYS A 179 -7.72 10.25 20.01
CA CYS A 179 -6.85 11.01 19.10
C CYS A 179 -5.43 10.46 19.07
N GLU A 180 -4.87 10.06 20.21
CA GLU A 180 -3.55 9.39 20.28
C GLU A 180 -3.55 8.08 19.49
N SER A 181 -4.58 7.26 19.66
CA SER A 181 -4.71 6.00 18.90
C SER A 181 -4.92 6.23 17.40
N LEU A 182 -5.60 7.32 17.02
CA LEU A 182 -5.82 7.69 15.62
C LEU A 182 -4.56 8.27 14.97
N ALA A 183 -3.70 8.95 15.72
CA ALA A 183 -2.44 9.52 15.21
C ALA A 183 -1.45 8.46 14.72
N GLU A 184 -1.59 7.20 15.15
CA GLU A 184 -0.81 6.06 14.64
C GLU A 184 -1.27 5.62 13.24
N HIS A 185 -2.43 6.09 12.77
CA HIS A 185 -2.99 5.73 11.48
C HIS A 185 -2.81 6.86 10.46
N ARG A 186 -2.33 6.52 9.25
CA ARG A 186 -1.91 7.47 8.19
C ARG A 186 -2.99 8.44 7.66
N ASN A 187 -4.26 8.19 7.94
CA ASN A 187 -5.38 8.93 7.36
C ASN A 187 -6.16 9.78 8.38
N PHE A 188 -5.62 9.97 9.60
CA PHE A 188 -6.22 10.78 10.65
C PHE A 188 -5.22 11.72 11.29
#